data_77a1510361160f97f13fdc545326ba6c
#
_entry.id   77a1510361160f97f13fdc545326ba6c
#
_cell.length_a   1.000
_cell.length_b   1.000
_cell.length_c   1.000
_cell.angle_alpha   90.00
_cell.angle_beta   90.00
_cell.angle_gamma   90.00
#
_symmetry.space_group_name_H-M   'P 1'
#
loop_
_entity.id
_entity.type
_entity.pdbx_description
1 polymer ?
#
loop_
_entity_poly.entity_id
_entity_poly.type
_entity_poly.pdbx_seq_one_letter_code
_entity_poly.pdbx_strand_id
1 'polypeptide(L)' 'MKITIVGAGKIGELLCKDLAIEGNDITLIEEDPKILDKILSSSDIMGLVGNGANCEVLKEASVETADIFIAVIHILMK' A
#
# COMPACT_ATOMS: atom_id res chain seq x y z
N MET A 1 8.12 7.03 10.31
CA MET A 1 8.54 5.73 9.78
C MET A 1 8.01 5.59 8.35
N LYS A 2 8.80 5.03 7.47
CA LYS A 2 8.37 4.76 6.09
C LYS A 2 7.84 3.35 5.99
N ILE A 3 6.60 3.21 5.55
CA ILE A 3 5.92 1.91 5.47
C ILE A 3 5.40 1.72 4.07
N THR A 4 5.75 0.60 3.44
CA THR A 4 5.23 0.22 2.14
C THR A 4 4.25 -0.93 2.30
N ILE A 5 3.05 -0.76 1.77
CA ILE A 5 1.98 -1.75 1.85
C ILE A 5 1.61 -2.20 0.45
N VAL A 6 1.58 -3.50 0.23
CA VAL A 6 1.18 -4.12 -1.04
C VAL A 6 -0.18 -4.76 -0.88
N GLY A 7 -1.12 -4.37 -1.74
CA GLY A 7 -2.48 -4.86 -1.70
C GLY A 7 -3.36 -4.03 -0.79
N ALA A 8 -4.57 -3.72 -1.25
CA ALA A 8 -5.46 -2.87 -0.50
C ALA A 8 -6.48 -3.65 0.31
N GLY A 9 -7.44 -4.31 -0.29
CA GLY A 9 -8.48 -4.99 0.48
C GLY A 9 -8.95 -4.17 1.68
N LYS A 10 -9.82 -4.72 2.49
CA LYS A 10 -10.28 -4.01 3.69
C LYS A 10 -9.19 -3.86 4.75
N ILE A 11 -8.38 -4.89 4.92
CA ILE A 11 -7.30 -4.86 5.91
C ILE A 11 -6.24 -3.83 5.51
N GLY A 12 -5.85 -3.82 4.24
CA GLY A 12 -4.89 -2.86 3.74
C GLY A 12 -5.38 -1.42 3.86
N GLU A 13 -6.66 -1.18 3.58
CA GLU A 13 -7.27 0.14 3.73
C GLU A 13 -7.23 0.61 5.18
N LEU A 14 -7.60 -0.25 6.11
CA LEU A 14 -7.58 0.08 7.54
C LEU A 14 -6.15 0.37 8.02
N LEU A 15 -5.19 -0.45 7.59
CA LEU A 15 -3.80 -0.22 7.93
C LEU A 15 -3.30 1.13 7.41
N CYS A 16 -3.63 1.46 6.16
CA CYS A 16 -3.23 2.75 5.59
C CYS A 16 -3.77 3.92 6.41
N LYS A 17 -5.04 3.88 6.78
CA LYS A 17 -5.64 4.94 7.55
C LYS A 17 -5.03 5.07 8.94
N ASP A 18 -4.93 3.96 9.65
CA ASP A 18 -4.44 3.97 11.03
C ASP A 18 -2.97 4.40 11.11
N LEU A 19 -2.14 3.86 10.22
CA LEU A 19 -0.72 4.18 10.23
C LEU A 19 -0.44 5.61 9.75
N ALA A 20 -1.24 6.10 8.81
CA ALA A 20 -1.10 7.49 8.35
C ALA A 20 -1.45 8.49 9.45
N ILE A 21 -2.50 8.20 10.23
CA ILE A 21 -2.90 9.05 11.35
C ILE A 21 -1.79 9.14 12.40
N GLU A 22 -1.04 8.07 12.56
CA GLU A 22 0.09 8.05 13.52
C GLU A 22 1.31 8.82 13.03
N GLY A 23 1.26 9.41 11.84
CA GLY A 23 2.34 10.22 11.31
C GLY A 23 3.38 9.45 10.49
N ASN A 24 3.04 8.25 10.05
CA ASN A 24 3.94 7.48 9.19
C ASN A 24 3.79 7.87 7.72
N ASP A 25 4.87 7.75 6.96
CA ASP A 25 4.87 7.92 5.51
C ASP A 25 4.46 6.60 4.88
N ILE A 26 3.28 6.55 4.31
CA ILE A 26 2.73 5.34 3.72
C ILE A 26 2.79 5.39 2.21
N THR A 27 3.26 4.30 1.60
CA THR A 27 3.16 4.08 0.16
C THR A 27 2.36 2.81 -0.06
N LEU A 28 1.26 2.92 -0.80
CA LEU A 28 0.40 1.78 -1.11
C LEU A 28 0.58 1.37 -2.56
N ILE A 29 0.86 0.11 -2.80
CA ILE A 29 0.92 -0.49 -4.13
C ILE A 29 -0.34 -1.32 -4.34
N GLU A 30 -1.13 -0.97 -5.34
CA GLU A 30 -2.39 -1.66 -5.62
C GLU A 30 -2.57 -1.83 -7.13
N GLU A 31 -3.04 -3.00 -7.56
CA GLU A 31 -3.23 -3.29 -8.98
C GLU A 31 -4.45 -2.60 -9.56
N ASP A 32 -5.52 -2.44 -8.78
CA ASP A 32 -6.76 -1.84 -9.24
C ASP A 32 -6.75 -0.33 -8.99
N PRO A 33 -6.70 0.49 -10.06
CA PRO A 33 -6.66 1.93 -9.90
C PRO A 33 -7.90 2.51 -9.22
N LYS A 34 -9.04 1.85 -9.35
CA LYS A 34 -10.27 2.32 -8.70
C LYS A 34 -10.19 2.18 -7.18
N ILE A 35 -9.66 1.06 -6.72
CA ILE A 35 -9.46 0.83 -5.29
C ILE A 35 -8.43 1.81 -4.74
N LEU A 36 -7.36 2.02 -5.48
CA LEU A 36 -6.31 2.96 -5.08
C LEU A 36 -6.87 4.39 -4.96
N ASP A 37 -7.60 4.86 -5.96
CA ASP A 37 -8.20 6.19 -5.95
C ASP A 37 -9.13 6.39 -4.75
N LYS A 38 -9.91 5.37 -4.43
CA LYS A 38 -10.81 5.43 -3.29
C LYS A 38 -10.04 5.63 -1.98
N ILE A 39 -8.94 4.93 -1.82
CA ILE A 39 -8.13 5.03 -0.60
C ILE A 39 -7.39 6.35 -0.55
N LEU A 40 -6.82 6.81 -1.68
CA LEU A 40 -6.12 8.08 -1.75
C LEU A 40 -7.03 9.28 -1.44
N SER A 41 -8.31 9.17 -1.76
CA SER A 41 -9.25 10.25 -1.49
C SER A 41 -9.59 10.41 -0.01
N SER A 42 -9.34 9.38 0.79
CA SER A 42 -9.68 9.38 2.22
C SER A 42 -8.48 9.30 3.14
N SER A 43 -7.27 9.20 2.61
CA SER A 43 -6.06 9.03 3.42
C SER A 43 -4.91 9.83 2.81
N ASP A 44 -4.07 10.40 3.65
CA ASP A 44 -2.89 11.14 3.22
C ASP A 44 -1.73 10.19 3.02
N ILE A 45 -1.72 9.50 1.89
CA ILE A 45 -0.72 8.50 1.56
C ILE A 45 -0.29 8.64 0.09
N MET A 46 0.83 8.04 -0.25
CA MET A 46 1.24 7.90 -1.65
C MET A 46 0.71 6.59 -2.21
N GLY A 47 0.39 6.58 -3.50
CA GLY A 47 -0.11 5.39 -4.15
C GLY A 47 0.56 5.13 -5.49
N LEU A 48 0.78 3.85 -5.78
CA LEU A 48 1.29 3.39 -7.07
C LEU A 48 0.39 2.27 -7.59
N VAL A 49 -0.03 2.39 -8.84
CA VAL A 49 -0.77 1.32 -9.51
C VAL A 49 0.24 0.33 -10.05
N GLY A 50 0.11 -0.93 -9.67
CA GLY A 50 1.00 -1.96 -10.18
C GLY A 50 0.92 -3.25 -9.41
N ASN A 51 1.66 -4.23 -9.89
CA ASN A 51 1.76 -5.54 -9.25
C ASN A 51 2.94 -5.51 -8.27
N GLY A 52 2.66 -5.78 -7.00
CA GLY A 52 3.69 -5.81 -5.96
C GLY A 52 4.77 -6.87 -6.16
N ALA A 53 4.57 -7.82 -7.08
CA ALA A 53 5.59 -8.79 -7.44
C ALA A 53 6.57 -8.25 -8.49
N ASN A 54 6.28 -7.09 -9.07
CA ASN A 54 7.12 -6.47 -10.09
C ASN A 54 8.23 -5.65 -9.43
N CYS A 55 9.48 -6.00 -9.74
CA CYS A 55 10.65 -5.32 -9.16
C CYS A 55 10.68 -3.82 -9.46
N GLU A 56 10.24 -3.42 -10.65
CA GLU A 56 10.24 -2.01 -11.03
C GLU A 56 9.24 -1.22 -10.19
N VAL A 57 8.07 -1.79 -9.95
CA VAL A 57 7.04 -1.16 -9.10
C VAL A 57 7.57 -1.02 -7.67
N LEU A 58 8.23 -2.04 -7.16
CA LEU A 58 8.82 -1.99 -5.82
C LEU A 58 9.90 -0.91 -5.73
N LYS A 59 10.71 -0.75 -6.77
CA LYS A 59 11.72 0.30 -6.80
C LYS A 59 11.09 1.69 -6.81
N GLU A 60 10.04 1.89 -7.60
CA GLU A 60 9.32 3.17 -7.62
C GLU A 60 8.72 3.50 -6.27
N ALA A 61 8.28 2.49 -5.54
CA ALA A 61 7.74 2.67 -4.19
C ALA A 61 8.82 2.91 -3.15
N SER A 62 10.09 2.91 -3.54
CA SER A 62 11.24 3.10 -2.64
C SER A 62 11.27 2.06 -1.53
N VAL A 63 10.97 0.82 -1.88
CA VAL A 63 10.93 -0.30 -0.92
C VAL A 63 12.27 -0.46 -0.20
N GLU A 64 13.37 -0.15 -0.89
CA GLU A 64 14.71 -0.29 -0.31
C GLU A 64 14.95 0.64 0.88
N THR A 65 14.21 1.76 0.95
CA THR A 65 14.33 2.71 2.04
C THR A 65 13.17 2.60 3.04
N ALA A 66 12.26 1.66 2.83
CA ALA A 66 11.15 1.47 3.74
C ALA A 66 11.62 0.82 5.04
N ASP A 67 11.11 1.30 6.16
CA ASP A 67 11.39 0.70 7.46
C ASP A 67 10.61 -0.59 7.64
N ILE A 68 9.38 -0.64 7.11
CA ILE A 68 8.50 -1.80 7.17
C ILE A 68 7.87 -2.04 5.81
N PHE A 69 7.84 -3.30 5.41
CA PHE A 69 7.17 -3.74 4.19
C PHE A 69 6.08 -4.74 4.57
N ILE A 70 4.84 -4.42 4.22
CA ILE A 70 3.69 -5.26 4.54
C ILE A 70 3.02 -5.72 3.25
N ALA A 71 2.94 -7.03 3.05
CA ALA A 71 2.23 -7.61 1.92
C ALA A 71 0.88 -8.15 2.40
N VAL A 72 -0.21 -7.56 1.93
CA VAL A 72 -1.55 -8.03 2.25
C VAL A 72 -1.96 -9.01 1.17
N ILE A 73 -2.00 -10.28 1.53
CA ILE A 73 -2.32 -11.36 0.59
C ILE A 73 -3.79 -11.71 0.74
N HIS A 74 -4.51 -11.65 -0.38
CA HIS A 74 -5.90 -12.09 -0.42
C HIS A 74 -5.93 -13.56 -0.80
N ILE A 75 -6.23 -14.42 0.15
CA ILE A 75 -6.32 -15.85 -0.09
C ILE A 75 -7.77 -16.22 -0.27
N LEU A 76 -8.09 -16.76 -1.45
CA LEU A 76 -9.42 -17.30 -1.70
C LEU A 76 -9.48 -18.72 -1.15
N MET A 77 -10.22 -18.88 -0.09
CA MET A 77 -10.48 -20.20 0.48
C MET A 77 -11.76 -20.76 -0.14
N LYS A 78 -11.66 -21.92 -0.69
CA LYS A 78 -12.84 -22.62 -1.20
C LYS A 78 -13.40 -23.56 -0.16
#